data_a7681eeffe3c6a9e4eb91e7efe98ed2b
#
_entry.id   a7681eeffe3c6a9e4eb91e7efe98ed2b
#
_cell.length_a   1.000
_cell.length_b   1.000
_cell.length_c   1.000
_cell.angle_alpha   90.00
_cell.angle_beta   90.00
_cell.angle_gamma   90.00
#
_symmetry.space_group_name_H-M   'P 1'
#
loop_
_entity.id
_entity.type
_entity.pdbx_description
1 polymer ?
#
loop_
_entity_poly.entity_id
_entity_poly.type
_entity_poly.pdbx_seq_one_letter_code
_entity_poly.pdbx_strand_id
1 'polypeptide(L)'
;AVDIGPDNAGVLNNYAYYLSERDDKLEKAERMSKKSNLLVDNNSAFLDTYAWIMFKLKKYDDALDWIEQALALPDAIGRPDLLNHYGDILFKLGQSDKAVEQWEKSLQNGGEKSLLEIKIKNRKIN
;
A
#
# COMPACT_ATOMS: atom_id res chain seq x y z
N ALA A 1 -5.27 22.12 -14.31
CA ALA A 1 -4.85 20.74 -14.54
C ALA A 1 -3.36 20.61 -14.24
N VAL A 2 -3.01 19.57 -13.55
CA VAL A 2 -1.61 19.29 -13.29
C VAL A 2 -1.01 18.75 -14.59
N ASP A 3 -0.03 19.48 -15.09
CA ASP A 3 0.73 19.00 -16.23
C ASP A 3 1.76 18.00 -15.74
N ILE A 4 1.35 16.75 -15.71
CA ILE A 4 2.24 15.68 -15.26
C ILE A 4 3.07 15.25 -16.46
N GLY A 5 4.36 15.58 -16.43
CA GLY A 5 5.26 15.10 -17.46
C GLY A 5 5.20 13.58 -17.50
N PRO A 6 5.13 12.98 -18.70
CA PRO A 6 4.97 11.54 -18.84
C PRO A 6 6.12 10.74 -18.22
N ASP A 7 7.24 11.40 -17.95
CA ASP A 7 8.43 10.74 -17.42
C ASP A 7 8.68 11.04 -15.93
N ASN A 8 7.74 11.72 -15.25
CA ASN A 8 7.93 12.05 -13.84
C ASN A 8 7.28 10.99 -12.96
N ALA A 9 8.06 9.97 -12.62
CA ALA A 9 7.57 8.83 -11.83
C ALA A 9 7.07 9.26 -10.45
N GLY A 10 7.76 10.17 -9.79
CA GLY A 10 7.36 10.63 -8.46
C GLY A 10 6.02 11.35 -8.47
N VAL A 11 5.81 12.22 -9.43
CA VAL A 11 4.55 12.94 -9.57
C VAL A 11 3.41 11.98 -9.91
N LEU A 12 3.66 11.03 -10.80
CA LEU A 12 2.68 10.00 -11.16
C LEU A 12 2.28 9.20 -9.91
N ASN A 13 3.26 8.78 -9.13
CA ASN A 13 3.01 8.01 -7.93
C ASN A 13 2.18 8.81 -6.91
N ASN A 14 2.57 10.06 -6.68
CA ASN A 14 1.87 10.89 -5.69
C ASN A 14 0.42 11.14 -6.08
N TYR A 15 0.18 11.40 -7.36
CA TYR A 15 -1.18 11.63 -7.84
C TYR A 15 -2.00 10.35 -7.77
N ALA A 16 -1.40 9.21 -8.13
CA ALA A 16 -2.08 7.92 -8.05
C ALA A 16 -2.48 7.60 -6.61
N TYR A 17 -1.59 7.84 -5.66
CA TYR A 17 -1.89 7.63 -4.26
C TYR A 17 -3.01 8.56 -3.79
N TYR A 18 -2.96 9.82 -4.19
CA TYR A 18 -4.00 10.80 -3.86
C TYR A 18 -5.38 10.32 -4.34
N LEU A 19 -5.46 9.84 -5.58
CA LEU A 19 -6.72 9.33 -6.12
C LEU A 19 -7.19 8.09 -5.34
N SER A 20 -6.28 7.21 -4.97
CA SER A 20 -6.62 5.99 -4.24
C SER A 20 -7.20 6.28 -2.86
N GLU A 21 -6.66 7.28 -2.17
CA GLU A 21 -7.15 7.65 -0.84
C GLU A 21 -8.55 8.23 -0.88
N ARG A 22 -8.94 8.79 -2.00
CA ARG A 22 -10.28 9.36 -2.19
C ARG A 22 -11.24 8.38 -2.84
N ASP A 23 -10.78 7.16 -3.11
CA ASP A 23 -11.55 6.14 -3.86
C ASP A 23 -12.08 6.69 -5.18
N ASP A 24 -11.29 7.57 -5.81
CA ASP A 24 -11.69 8.29 -7.00
C ASP A 24 -10.83 7.83 -8.18
N LYS A 25 -11.50 7.53 -9.30
CA LYS A 25 -10.82 7.19 -10.56
C LYS A 25 -9.76 6.12 -10.37
N LEU A 26 -10.11 5.04 -9.70
CA LEU A 26 -9.15 3.98 -9.35
C LEU A 26 -8.47 3.37 -10.58
N GLU A 27 -9.16 3.24 -11.70
CA GLU A 27 -8.56 2.72 -12.92
C GLU A 27 -7.49 3.67 -13.47
N LYS A 28 -7.72 4.97 -13.37
CA LYS A 28 -6.73 5.96 -13.75
C LYS A 28 -5.52 5.90 -12.79
N ALA A 29 -5.79 5.78 -11.48
CA ALA A 29 -4.74 5.65 -10.49
C ALA A 29 -3.88 4.42 -10.78
N GLU A 30 -4.50 3.31 -11.14
CA GLU A 30 -3.78 2.09 -11.50
C GLU A 30 -2.82 2.31 -12.66
N ARG A 31 -3.30 2.94 -13.74
CA ARG A 31 -2.47 3.20 -14.91
C ARG A 31 -1.28 4.11 -14.57
N MET A 32 -1.53 5.15 -13.77
CA MET A 32 -0.48 6.08 -13.36
C MET A 32 0.56 5.41 -12.47
N SER A 33 0.11 4.62 -11.52
CA SER A 33 1.01 3.90 -10.63
C SER A 33 1.82 2.84 -11.38
N LYS A 34 1.17 2.13 -12.30
CA LYS A 34 1.87 1.16 -13.15
C LYS A 34 2.97 1.85 -13.95
N LYS A 35 2.68 3.02 -14.51
CA LYS A 35 3.68 3.77 -15.26
C LYS A 35 4.84 4.20 -14.37
N SER A 36 4.58 4.66 -13.14
CA SER A 36 5.65 5.05 -12.24
C SER A 36 6.58 3.88 -11.94
N ASN A 37 6.02 2.67 -11.77
CA ASN A 37 6.82 1.47 -11.54
C ASN A 37 7.61 1.01 -12.78
N LEU A 38 7.10 1.32 -13.96
CA LEU A 38 7.84 1.03 -15.19
C LEU A 38 9.00 2.00 -15.39
N LEU A 39 8.85 3.24 -14.93
CA LEU A 39 9.89 4.26 -15.07
C LEU A 39 11.01 4.10 -14.04
N VAL A 40 10.66 3.63 -12.84
CA VAL A 40 11.65 3.45 -11.76
C VAL A 40 11.42 2.09 -11.11
N ASP A 41 12.36 1.17 -11.31
CA ASP A 41 12.30 -0.17 -10.75
C ASP A 41 12.69 -0.19 -9.27
N ASN A 42 12.18 -1.17 -8.55
CA ASN A 42 12.61 -1.48 -7.18
C ASN A 42 12.47 -0.30 -6.22
N ASN A 43 11.40 0.48 -6.37
CA ASN A 43 11.09 1.56 -5.44
C ASN A 43 9.96 1.06 -4.53
N SER A 44 10.26 0.87 -3.24
CA SER A 44 9.29 0.29 -2.31
C SER A 44 8.04 1.14 -2.16
N ALA A 45 8.17 2.47 -2.17
CA ALA A 45 7.02 3.36 -2.07
C ALA A 45 6.12 3.26 -3.30
N PHE A 46 6.71 3.13 -4.49
CA PHE A 46 5.94 2.99 -5.73
C PHE A 46 5.24 1.65 -5.80
N LEU A 47 5.90 0.59 -5.36
CA LEU A 47 5.30 -0.74 -5.29
C LEU A 47 4.16 -0.77 -4.27
N ASP A 48 4.35 -0.14 -3.12
CA ASP A 48 3.31 -0.03 -2.10
C ASP A 48 2.08 0.69 -2.64
N THR A 49 2.27 1.80 -3.34
CA THR A 49 1.15 2.55 -3.93
C THR A 49 0.35 1.67 -4.87
N TYR A 50 1.03 0.91 -5.73
CA TYR A 50 0.35 0.02 -6.65
C TYR A 50 -0.41 -1.08 -5.91
N ALA A 51 0.22 -1.67 -4.90
CA ALA A 51 -0.44 -2.68 -4.05
C ALA A 51 -1.70 -2.11 -3.39
N TRP A 52 -1.62 -0.88 -2.89
CA TRP A 52 -2.75 -0.23 -2.23
C TRP A 52 -3.89 0.03 -3.20
N ILE A 53 -3.57 0.43 -4.44
CA ILE A 53 -4.58 0.62 -5.48
C ILE A 53 -5.25 -0.72 -5.82
N MET A 54 -4.48 -1.81 -5.91
CA MET A 54 -5.04 -3.14 -6.12
C MET A 54 -6.01 -3.50 -4.98
N PHE A 55 -5.62 -3.20 -3.74
CA PHE A 55 -6.48 -3.40 -2.58
C PHE A 55 -7.80 -2.62 -2.72
N LYS A 56 -7.72 -1.35 -3.11
CA LYS A 56 -8.91 -0.52 -3.30
C LYS A 56 -9.80 -1.05 -4.42
N LEU A 57 -9.21 -1.64 -5.44
CA LEU A 57 -9.95 -2.28 -6.54
C LEU A 57 -10.45 -3.67 -6.16
N LYS A 58 -10.21 -4.11 -4.94
CA LYS A 58 -10.59 -5.43 -4.42
C LYS A 58 -9.87 -6.59 -5.11
N LYS A 59 -8.71 -6.31 -5.68
CA LYS A 59 -7.83 -7.32 -6.27
C LYS A 59 -6.82 -7.75 -5.22
N TYR A 60 -7.29 -8.47 -4.21
CA TYR A 60 -6.51 -8.74 -3.00
C TYR A 60 -5.31 -9.64 -3.23
N ASP A 61 -5.43 -10.64 -4.10
CA ASP A 61 -4.30 -11.52 -4.42
C ASP A 61 -3.18 -10.76 -5.12
N ASP A 62 -3.55 -9.89 -6.06
CA ASP A 62 -2.56 -9.04 -6.73
C ASP A 62 -1.93 -8.07 -5.75
N ALA A 63 -2.74 -7.48 -4.86
CA ALA A 63 -2.23 -6.58 -3.83
C ALA A 63 -1.21 -7.29 -2.95
N LEU A 64 -1.46 -8.54 -2.58
CA LEU A 64 -0.54 -9.33 -1.76
C LEU A 64 0.80 -9.50 -2.46
N ASP A 65 0.78 -9.88 -3.74
CA ASP A 65 2.03 -10.08 -4.50
C ASP A 65 2.86 -8.79 -4.54
N TRP A 66 2.22 -7.66 -4.78
CA TRP A 66 2.93 -6.39 -4.92
C TRP A 66 3.46 -5.88 -3.59
N ILE A 67 2.68 -6.02 -2.49
CA ILE A 67 3.16 -5.55 -1.19
C ILE A 67 4.31 -6.43 -0.68
N GLU A 68 4.28 -7.72 -0.98
CA GLU A 68 5.39 -8.61 -0.60
C GLU A 68 6.65 -8.27 -1.36
N GLN A 69 6.54 -7.90 -2.64
CA GLN A 69 7.69 -7.42 -3.41
C GLN A 69 8.26 -6.13 -2.80
N ALA A 70 7.38 -5.21 -2.40
CA ALA A 70 7.82 -3.96 -1.77
C ALA A 70 8.57 -4.23 -0.47
N LEU A 71 8.02 -5.11 0.36
CA LEU A 71 8.60 -5.43 1.67
C LEU A 71 9.91 -6.22 1.56
N ALA A 72 10.17 -6.86 0.42
CA ALA A 72 11.40 -7.58 0.19
C ALA A 72 12.59 -6.66 -0.10
N LEU A 73 12.34 -5.38 -0.38
CA LEU A 73 13.40 -4.42 -0.68
C LEU A 73 14.06 -3.94 0.62
N PRO A 74 15.39 -3.74 0.61
CA PRO A 74 16.10 -3.35 1.84
C PRO A 74 15.60 -2.05 2.48
N ASP A 75 15.19 -1.07 1.67
CA ASP A 75 14.72 0.21 2.18
C ASP A 75 13.31 0.13 2.79
N ALA A 76 12.63 -0.98 2.62
CA ALA A 76 11.28 -1.17 3.15
C ALA A 76 11.26 -1.82 4.54
N ILE A 77 12.40 -2.31 5.01
CA ILE A 77 12.47 -3.02 6.30
C ILE A 77 11.97 -2.11 7.42
N GLY A 78 10.93 -2.58 8.12
CA GLY A 78 10.37 -1.85 9.25
C GLY A 78 9.53 -0.64 8.90
N ARG A 79 9.19 -0.40 7.64
CA ARG A 79 8.34 0.74 7.28
C ARG A 79 6.91 0.51 7.77
N PRO A 80 6.42 1.34 8.70
CA PRO A 80 5.11 1.09 9.31
C PRO A 80 3.94 1.21 8.34
N ASP A 81 4.02 2.11 7.35
CA ASP A 81 2.95 2.28 6.38
C ASP A 81 2.76 1.02 5.52
N LEU A 82 3.87 0.42 5.08
CA LEU A 82 3.82 -0.81 4.30
C LEU A 82 3.30 -1.99 5.13
N LEU A 83 3.74 -2.08 6.37
CA LEU A 83 3.29 -3.14 7.28
C LEU A 83 1.79 -3.03 7.58
N ASN A 84 1.29 -1.81 7.73
CA ASN A 84 -0.14 -1.57 7.93
C ASN A 84 -0.95 -2.01 6.70
N HIS A 85 -0.52 -1.62 5.51
CA HIS A 85 -1.17 -2.04 4.26
C HIS A 85 -1.14 -3.56 4.11
N TYR A 86 -0.02 -4.18 4.44
CA TYR A 86 0.12 -5.64 4.38
C TYR A 86 -0.90 -6.32 5.30
N GLY A 87 -1.04 -5.81 6.52
CA GLY A 87 -2.04 -6.32 7.45
C GLY A 87 -3.46 -6.23 6.90
N ASP A 88 -3.80 -5.09 6.30
CA ASP A 88 -5.13 -4.89 5.72
C ASP A 88 -5.40 -5.88 4.58
N ILE A 89 -4.40 -6.12 3.74
CA ILE A 89 -4.51 -7.06 2.62
C ILE A 89 -4.71 -8.49 3.15
N LEU A 90 -3.90 -8.89 4.13
CA LEU A 90 -4.01 -10.22 4.73
C LEU A 90 -5.38 -10.42 5.38
N PHE A 91 -5.90 -9.39 6.03
CA PHE A 91 -7.22 -9.46 6.64
C PHE A 91 -8.31 -9.76 5.61
N LYS A 92 -8.27 -9.05 4.47
CA LYS A 92 -9.24 -9.26 3.40
C LYS A 92 -9.14 -10.65 2.78
N LEU A 93 -7.97 -11.26 2.85
CA LEU A 93 -7.76 -12.62 2.37
C LEU A 93 -8.12 -13.70 3.41
N GLY A 94 -8.68 -13.28 4.55
CA GLY A 94 -9.11 -14.21 5.59
C GLY A 94 -8.02 -14.66 6.53
N GLN A 95 -6.85 -14.03 6.48
CA GLN A 95 -5.70 -14.39 7.32
C GLN A 95 -5.59 -13.43 8.51
N SER A 96 -6.58 -13.46 9.38
CA SER A 96 -6.70 -12.51 10.50
C SER A 96 -5.50 -12.54 11.46
N ASP A 97 -4.99 -13.74 11.78
CA ASP A 97 -3.87 -13.85 12.71
C ASP A 97 -2.61 -13.20 12.13
N LYS A 98 -2.35 -13.45 10.86
CA LYS A 98 -1.21 -12.84 10.17
C LYS A 98 -1.39 -11.32 10.03
N ALA A 99 -2.61 -10.88 9.81
CA ALA A 99 -2.93 -9.45 9.73
C ALA A 99 -2.57 -8.76 11.03
N VAL A 100 -2.97 -9.33 12.16
CA VAL A 100 -2.66 -8.78 13.47
C VAL A 100 -1.15 -8.69 13.70
N GLU A 101 -0.41 -9.73 13.29
CA GLU A 101 1.05 -9.71 13.39
C GLU A 101 1.66 -8.52 12.67
N GLN A 102 1.17 -8.22 11.46
CA GLN A 102 1.72 -7.12 10.68
C GLN A 102 1.32 -5.77 11.26
N TRP A 103 0.10 -5.63 11.76
CA TRP A 103 -0.32 -4.42 12.45
C TRP A 103 0.51 -4.18 13.72
N GLU A 104 0.82 -5.24 14.46
CA GLU A 104 1.69 -5.13 15.64
C GLU A 104 3.11 -4.70 15.26
N LYS A 105 3.66 -5.26 14.19
CA LYS A 105 4.96 -4.83 13.68
C LYS A 105 4.93 -3.36 13.24
N SER A 106 3.86 -2.94 12.58
CA SER A 106 3.70 -1.55 12.18
C SER A 106 3.71 -0.64 13.42
N LEU A 107 2.97 -1.02 14.45
CA LEU A 107 2.92 -0.25 15.70
C LEU A 107 4.29 -0.14 16.35
N GLN A 108 5.03 -1.25 16.41
CA GLN A 108 6.38 -1.29 16.99
C GLN A 108 7.36 -0.41 16.21
N ASN A 109 7.11 -0.17 14.94
CA ASN A 109 7.98 0.63 14.09
C ASN A 109 7.48 2.06 13.89
N GLY A 110 6.59 2.53 14.75
CA GLY A 110 6.15 3.92 14.73
C GLY A 110 4.89 4.19 13.94
N GLY A 111 4.12 3.15 13.59
CA GLY A 111 2.85 3.33 12.92
C GLY A 111 1.84 4.08 13.77
N GLU A 112 0.74 4.51 13.15
CA GLU A 112 -0.27 5.33 13.83
C GLU A 112 -0.93 4.54 14.96
N LYS A 113 -0.58 4.92 16.19
CA LYS A 113 -0.92 4.17 17.39
C LYS A 113 -2.42 3.98 17.58
N SER A 114 -3.19 5.07 17.50
CA SER A 114 -4.62 5.00 17.79
C SER A 114 -5.35 4.08 16.81
N LEU A 115 -5.03 4.21 15.53
CA LEU A 115 -5.65 3.38 14.49
C LEU A 115 -5.25 1.91 14.62
N LEU A 116 -3.95 1.65 14.79
CA LEU A 116 -3.45 0.28 14.86
C LEU A 116 -3.92 -0.45 16.10
N GLU A 117 -3.98 0.22 17.25
CA GLU A 117 -4.47 -0.40 18.46
C GLU A 117 -5.92 -0.85 18.33
N ILE A 118 -6.74 -0.06 17.65
CA ILE A 118 -8.13 -0.43 17.40
C ILE A 118 -8.21 -1.65 16.49
N LYS A 119 -7.43 -1.68 15.42
CA LYS A 119 -7.39 -2.82 14.48
C LYS A 119 -6.96 -4.09 15.19
N ILE A 120 -5.92 -4.01 15.99
CA ILE A 120 -5.37 -5.15 16.72
C ILE A 120 -6.38 -5.66 17.75
N LYS A 121 -6.96 -4.76 18.52
CA LYS A 121 -7.92 -5.12 19.55
C LYS A 121 -9.16 -5.80 18.96
N ASN A 122 -9.69 -5.25 17.89
CA ASN A 122 -10.92 -5.76 17.27
C ASN A 122 -10.63 -6.84 16.25
N ARG A 123 -9.39 -7.07 15.89
CA ARG A 123 -8.94 -8.05 14.90
C ARG A 123 -9.63 -7.82 13.54
N LYS A 124 -9.80 -6.55 13.16
CA LYS A 124 -10.40 -6.17 11.89
C LYS A 124 -10.02 -4.74 11.52
N ILE A 125 -10.25 -4.39 10.26
CA ILE A 125 -9.84 -3.08 9.72
C ILE A 125 -10.59 -1.93 10.39
N ASN A 126 -11.86 -2.14 10.71
CA ASN A 126 -12.68 -1.10 11.37
C ASN A 126 -13.03 -1.51 12.78
#